data_3cd176c6599007d7560897f21627f7d2
#
_entry.id   3cd176c6599007d7560897f21627f7d2
#
_cell.length_a   1.000
_cell.length_b   1.000
_cell.length_c   1.000
_cell.angle_alpha   90.00
_cell.angle_beta   90.00
_cell.angle_gamma   90.00
#
_symmetry.space_group_name_H-M   'P 1'
#
loop_
_entity.id
_entity.type
_entity.pdbx_description
1 polymer ?
#
loop_
_entity_poly.entity_id
_entity_poly.type
_entity_poly.pdbx_seq_one_letter_code
_entity_poly.pdbx_strand_id
1 'polypeptide(L)'
;MINLADLERVLKGVTGRPRVVCAGSGATPLPLLDAVDRCLETWRFACVNAPVGVPTRKGVIHQTVFIGPGSRHAENLEYVPCRLSLAPRLYEDRFAPDILLLHTSTPHNGAVSMGIEVQVLPAALESAKRRGALVIAQVNPSMPYVFGDGIVDVDDIDIGVIVDTPLPTAAMPSPGPTAWRIGELVASRVPDGATLQVGIGAVPDAVVAMLPDDRAFGVWTELLTDSIRLLEEAHSLDDRLLTGTFAMGTPALYEWLDENPRVQLLRCEKTNNPSFIATQPKMASINAALQVDLFGQVNATRLRGKIHSGIGGSTDFLVGSMHSPGGQALIAMLSWHPKADCSTRSEERRVGK
;
A
#
# COMPACT_ATOMS: atom_id res chain seq x y z
N MET A 1 23.17 13.70 -9.83
CA MET A 1 22.02 13.58 -10.78
C MET A 1 22.53 13.23 -12.17
N ILE A 2 21.92 12.24 -12.83
CA ILE A 2 22.26 11.81 -14.19
C ILE A 2 20.97 11.66 -15.03
N ASN A 3 21.08 11.45 -16.34
CA ASN A 3 19.93 11.14 -17.20
C ASN A 3 19.74 9.61 -17.34
N LEU A 4 18.63 9.18 -17.93
CA LEU A 4 18.33 7.75 -18.12
C LEU A 4 19.36 7.01 -18.99
N ALA A 5 19.95 7.66 -20.00
CA ALA A 5 20.95 7.04 -20.85
C ALA A 5 22.28 6.78 -20.09
N ASP A 6 22.65 7.66 -19.17
CA ASP A 6 23.79 7.47 -18.29
C ASP A 6 23.52 6.35 -17.28
N LEU A 7 22.30 6.27 -16.73
CA LEU A 7 21.88 5.17 -15.88
C LEU A 7 21.99 3.82 -16.61
N GLU A 8 21.56 3.72 -17.86
CA GLU A 8 21.68 2.48 -18.64
C GLU A 8 23.15 2.03 -18.81
N ARG A 9 24.10 2.98 -18.91
CA ARG A 9 25.53 2.62 -18.94
C ARG A 9 25.98 1.99 -17.62
N VAL A 10 25.53 2.49 -16.48
CA VAL A 10 25.82 1.90 -15.17
C VAL A 10 25.19 0.51 -15.06
N LEU A 11 23.92 0.37 -15.42
CA LEU A 11 23.17 -0.89 -15.33
C LEU A 11 23.76 -2.00 -16.21
N LYS A 12 24.33 -1.69 -17.38
CA LYS A 12 25.04 -2.66 -18.24
C LYS A 12 26.28 -3.26 -17.58
N GLY A 13 26.82 -2.61 -16.56
CA GLY A 13 27.93 -3.16 -15.76
C GLY A 13 27.49 -4.13 -14.67
N VAL A 14 26.19 -4.24 -14.39
CA VAL A 14 25.64 -5.16 -13.39
C VAL A 14 25.63 -6.58 -13.96
N THR A 15 26.20 -7.50 -13.23
CA THR A 15 26.31 -8.92 -13.65
C THR A 15 25.47 -9.84 -12.79
N GLY A 16 25.22 -11.05 -13.29
CA GLY A 16 24.46 -12.05 -12.56
C GLY A 16 22.96 -11.87 -12.70
N ARG A 17 22.23 -12.17 -11.63
CA ARG A 17 20.78 -12.09 -11.55
C ARG A 17 20.35 -11.23 -10.35
N PRO A 18 20.59 -9.90 -10.44
CA PRO A 18 20.34 -9.00 -9.31
C PRO A 18 18.87 -8.97 -8.92
N ARG A 19 18.63 -8.68 -7.63
CA ARG A 19 17.30 -8.37 -7.14
C ARG A 19 17.10 -6.85 -7.10
N VAL A 20 16.10 -6.42 -7.84
CA VAL A 20 15.63 -5.04 -7.89
C VAL A 20 14.40 -4.92 -7.00
N VAL A 21 14.46 -4.04 -6.02
CA VAL A 21 13.36 -3.74 -5.09
C VAL A 21 12.84 -2.34 -5.39
N CYS A 22 11.54 -2.15 -5.36
CA CYS A 22 10.92 -0.82 -5.43
C CYS A 22 9.53 -0.77 -4.79
N ALA A 23 8.94 0.41 -4.74
CA ALA A 23 7.52 0.62 -4.46
C ALA A 23 6.65 -0.15 -5.45
N GLY A 24 5.49 -0.62 -4.99
CA GLY A 24 4.64 -1.51 -5.78
C GLY A 24 3.26 -0.96 -6.13
N SER A 25 2.85 0.18 -5.62
CA SER A 25 1.53 0.77 -5.91
C SER A 25 1.67 2.04 -6.77
N GLY A 26 1.20 3.18 -6.26
CA GLY A 26 1.24 4.45 -6.97
C GLY A 26 2.64 5.05 -7.19
N ALA A 27 3.60 4.69 -6.33
CA ALA A 27 4.98 5.20 -6.43
C ALA A 27 5.94 4.26 -7.17
N THR A 28 5.44 3.28 -7.94
CA THR A 28 6.31 2.41 -8.75
C THR A 28 7.09 3.23 -9.78
N PRO A 29 8.44 3.20 -9.79
CA PRO A 29 9.27 4.00 -10.71
C PRO A 29 9.37 3.31 -12.07
N LEU A 30 8.27 3.31 -12.85
CA LEU A 30 8.19 2.60 -14.14
C LEU A 30 9.30 2.98 -15.13
N PRO A 31 9.68 4.27 -15.32
CA PRO A 31 10.80 4.64 -16.18
C PRO A 31 12.14 4.01 -15.79
N LEU A 32 12.43 3.88 -14.48
CA LEU A 32 13.63 3.20 -14.01
C LEU A 32 13.54 1.68 -14.20
N LEU A 33 12.36 1.08 -13.97
CA LEU A 33 12.14 -0.35 -14.21
C LEU A 33 12.31 -0.70 -15.70
N ASP A 34 11.86 0.16 -16.60
CA ASP A 34 12.05 0.01 -18.05
C ASP A 34 13.54 0.07 -18.42
N ALA A 35 14.31 0.98 -17.80
CA ALA A 35 15.75 1.06 -18.01
C ALA A 35 16.47 -0.21 -17.51
N VAL A 36 16.09 -0.71 -16.33
CA VAL A 36 16.58 -1.97 -15.79
C VAL A 36 16.27 -3.13 -16.74
N ASP A 37 15.04 -3.22 -17.23
CA ASP A 37 14.59 -4.33 -18.08
C ASP A 37 15.27 -4.34 -19.46
N ARG A 38 15.60 -3.17 -20.01
CA ARG A 38 16.40 -3.06 -21.24
C ARG A 38 17.86 -3.47 -21.06
N CYS A 39 18.40 -3.31 -19.85
CA CYS A 39 19.83 -3.55 -19.60
C CYS A 39 20.14 -4.95 -19.04
N LEU A 40 19.20 -5.56 -18.32
CA LEU A 40 19.39 -6.84 -17.64
C LEU A 40 18.60 -7.97 -18.32
N GLU A 41 19.28 -8.99 -18.81
CA GLU A 41 18.63 -10.13 -19.44
C GLU A 41 17.77 -10.93 -18.46
N THR A 42 18.30 -11.18 -17.25
CA THR A 42 17.63 -11.91 -16.17
C THR A 42 17.80 -11.20 -14.84
N TRP A 43 16.70 -11.01 -14.11
CA TRP A 43 16.73 -10.36 -12.80
C TRP A 43 15.51 -10.74 -11.93
N ARG A 44 15.56 -10.44 -10.65
CA ARG A 44 14.45 -10.61 -9.71
C ARG A 44 13.80 -9.28 -9.43
N PHE A 45 12.49 -9.25 -9.51
CA PHE A 45 11.67 -8.08 -9.23
C PHE A 45 10.91 -8.28 -7.92
N ALA A 46 11.26 -7.55 -6.87
CA ALA A 46 10.60 -7.66 -5.57
C ALA A 46 9.84 -6.36 -5.24
N CYS A 47 8.53 -6.45 -5.15
CA CYS A 47 7.67 -5.36 -4.69
C CYS A 47 6.37 -5.89 -4.08
N VAL A 48 5.65 -5.03 -3.38
CA VAL A 48 4.30 -5.29 -2.86
C VAL A 48 3.29 -4.70 -3.82
N ASN A 49 2.33 -5.51 -4.32
CA ASN A 49 1.22 -5.03 -5.16
C ASN A 49 1.64 -4.38 -6.49
N ALA A 50 2.46 -5.07 -7.31
CA ALA A 50 2.93 -4.54 -8.60
C ALA A 50 1.79 -4.02 -9.50
N PRO A 51 1.86 -2.77 -10.00
CA PRO A 51 0.86 -2.23 -10.93
C PRO A 51 1.00 -2.82 -12.33
N VAL A 52 0.02 -2.56 -13.18
CA VAL A 52 0.14 -2.81 -14.63
C VAL A 52 1.27 -1.95 -15.21
N GLY A 53 2.00 -2.48 -16.17
CA GLY A 53 3.12 -1.80 -16.83
C GLY A 53 4.50 -2.22 -16.35
N VAL A 54 4.60 -3.02 -15.27
CA VAL A 54 5.90 -3.60 -14.87
C VAL A 54 6.34 -4.71 -15.83
N PRO A 55 7.66 -4.93 -16.02
CA PRO A 55 8.19 -5.98 -16.90
C PRO A 55 7.76 -7.38 -16.45
N THR A 56 7.17 -8.19 -17.37
CA THR A 56 6.63 -9.54 -17.08
C THR A 56 7.24 -10.64 -17.95
N ARG A 57 8.24 -10.31 -18.79
CA ARG A 57 8.88 -11.28 -19.68
C ARG A 57 9.59 -12.41 -18.92
N LYS A 58 9.89 -13.52 -19.60
CA LYS A 58 10.45 -14.75 -19.03
C LYS A 58 11.73 -14.56 -18.21
N GLY A 59 12.57 -13.56 -18.53
CA GLY A 59 13.79 -13.26 -17.78
C GLY A 59 13.57 -12.57 -16.42
N VAL A 60 12.32 -12.15 -16.12
CA VAL A 60 11.98 -11.44 -14.88
C VAL A 60 11.27 -12.39 -13.92
N ILE A 61 11.82 -12.55 -12.70
CA ILE A 61 11.22 -13.37 -11.64
C ILE A 61 10.55 -12.43 -10.66
N HIS A 62 9.23 -12.40 -10.63
CA HIS A 62 8.46 -11.63 -9.67
C HIS A 62 8.49 -12.27 -8.29
N GLN A 63 8.83 -11.51 -7.26
CA GLN A 63 8.84 -11.93 -5.86
C GLN A 63 7.94 -11.00 -5.06
N THR A 64 6.91 -11.53 -4.41
CA THR A 64 5.95 -10.68 -3.71
C THR A 64 5.26 -11.38 -2.56
N VAL A 65 4.81 -10.59 -1.59
CA VAL A 65 3.89 -11.01 -0.50
C VAL A 65 2.43 -10.66 -0.83
N PHE A 66 2.21 -9.82 -1.85
CA PHE A 66 0.89 -9.41 -2.30
C PHE A 66 0.89 -9.25 -3.83
N ILE A 67 0.13 -10.09 -4.51
CA ILE A 67 0.09 -10.16 -5.97
C ILE A 67 -0.76 -9.00 -6.49
N GLY A 68 -0.12 -8.00 -7.07
CA GLY A 68 -0.77 -6.91 -7.78
C GLY A 68 -1.16 -7.29 -9.22
N PRO A 69 -1.94 -6.43 -9.88
CA PRO A 69 -2.40 -6.70 -11.26
C PRO A 69 -1.25 -6.91 -12.24
N GLY A 70 -0.11 -6.26 -12.09
CA GLY A 70 1.07 -6.43 -12.94
C GLY A 70 1.75 -7.80 -12.76
N SER A 71 1.68 -8.39 -11.56
CA SER A 71 2.29 -9.71 -11.32
C SER A 71 1.39 -10.89 -11.68
N ARG A 72 0.08 -10.69 -11.89
CA ARG A 72 -0.87 -11.78 -12.15
C ARG A 72 -0.60 -12.55 -13.45
N HIS A 73 0.06 -11.90 -14.39
CA HIS A 73 0.40 -12.47 -15.70
C HIS A 73 1.89 -12.71 -15.88
N ALA A 74 2.70 -12.56 -14.83
CA ALA A 74 4.12 -12.85 -14.88
C ALA A 74 4.33 -14.37 -15.10
N GLU A 75 5.21 -14.73 -16.02
CA GLU A 75 5.55 -16.14 -16.31
C GLU A 75 6.20 -16.81 -15.11
N ASN A 76 7.02 -16.06 -14.35
CA ASN A 76 7.73 -16.52 -13.17
C ASN A 76 7.31 -15.70 -11.95
N LEU A 77 6.50 -16.30 -11.08
CA LEU A 77 5.99 -15.65 -9.87
C LEU A 77 6.30 -16.50 -8.63
N GLU A 78 7.07 -15.91 -7.72
CA GLU A 78 7.34 -16.44 -6.39
C GLU A 78 6.49 -15.67 -5.35
N TYR A 79 5.39 -16.27 -4.94
CA TYR A 79 4.53 -15.72 -3.89
C TYR A 79 4.96 -16.23 -2.52
N VAL A 80 5.18 -15.33 -1.57
CA VAL A 80 5.47 -15.65 -0.17
C VAL A 80 4.29 -15.21 0.69
N PRO A 81 3.50 -16.14 1.27
CA PRO A 81 2.39 -15.78 2.15
C PRO A 81 2.91 -15.13 3.42
N CYS A 82 2.60 -13.86 3.61
CA CYS A 82 3.07 -13.07 4.74
C CYS A 82 2.06 -11.96 5.06
N ARG A 83 1.87 -11.65 6.35
CA ARG A 83 1.16 -10.45 6.78
C ARG A 83 2.03 -9.23 6.50
N LEU A 84 1.42 -8.09 6.20
CA LEU A 84 2.17 -6.89 5.82
C LEU A 84 3.07 -6.39 6.97
N SER A 85 2.65 -6.51 8.21
CA SER A 85 3.49 -6.19 9.39
C SER A 85 4.81 -6.96 9.47
N LEU A 86 4.89 -8.13 8.85
CA LEU A 86 6.09 -8.99 8.84
C LEU A 86 6.86 -8.92 7.51
N ALA A 87 6.28 -8.33 6.48
CA ALA A 87 6.89 -8.24 5.16
C ALA A 87 8.27 -7.56 5.16
N PRO A 88 8.53 -6.48 5.93
CA PRO A 88 9.83 -5.84 6.00
C PRO A 88 10.99 -6.77 6.35
N ARG A 89 10.75 -7.79 7.18
CA ARG A 89 11.78 -8.79 7.51
C ARG A 89 12.29 -9.58 6.32
N LEU A 90 11.47 -9.74 5.28
CA LEU A 90 11.92 -10.38 4.04
C LEU A 90 12.96 -9.52 3.31
N TYR A 91 12.85 -8.21 3.40
CA TYR A 91 13.78 -7.27 2.76
C TYR A 91 15.11 -7.16 3.50
N GLU A 92 15.18 -7.61 4.75
CA GLU A 92 16.43 -7.73 5.50
C GLU A 92 17.32 -8.87 4.97
N ASP A 93 16.71 -9.96 4.42
CA ASP A 93 17.42 -11.17 3.99
C ASP A 93 16.92 -11.70 2.64
N ARG A 94 15.76 -12.41 2.62
CA ARG A 94 15.27 -13.15 1.44
C ARG A 94 15.03 -12.26 0.21
N PHE A 95 14.51 -11.06 0.43
CA PHE A 95 14.24 -10.04 -0.59
C PHE A 95 15.21 -8.86 -0.49
N ALA A 96 16.35 -9.03 0.18
CA ALA A 96 17.36 -7.98 0.27
C ALA A 96 17.76 -7.50 -1.13
N PRO A 97 17.78 -6.17 -1.38
CA PRO A 97 18.10 -5.62 -2.69
C PRO A 97 19.57 -5.76 -3.06
N ASP A 98 19.83 -5.98 -4.33
CA ASP A 98 21.09 -5.67 -4.98
C ASP A 98 21.01 -4.27 -5.64
N ILE A 99 19.80 -3.89 -6.05
CA ILE A 99 19.45 -2.54 -6.53
C ILE A 99 18.14 -2.13 -5.86
N LEU A 100 18.13 -0.97 -5.23
CA LEU A 100 16.91 -0.34 -4.70
C LEU A 100 16.52 0.84 -5.57
N LEU A 101 15.31 0.82 -6.12
CA LEU A 101 14.74 1.93 -6.85
C LEU A 101 13.72 2.68 -5.96
N LEU A 102 13.99 3.92 -5.69
CA LEU A 102 13.09 4.84 -5.00
C LEU A 102 12.38 5.74 -6.00
N HIS A 103 11.17 6.17 -5.67
CA HIS A 103 10.46 7.24 -6.37
C HIS A 103 10.20 8.34 -5.35
N THR A 104 10.82 9.49 -5.54
CA THR A 104 10.91 10.52 -4.51
C THR A 104 10.44 11.87 -5.00
N SER A 105 10.11 12.75 -4.06
CA SER A 105 9.97 14.18 -4.28
C SER A 105 11.29 14.81 -4.76
N THR A 106 11.24 16.07 -5.14
CA THR A 106 12.44 16.91 -5.26
C THR A 106 13.10 17.09 -3.89
N PRO A 107 14.44 17.30 -3.84
CA PRO A 107 15.13 17.56 -2.58
C PRO A 107 14.65 18.83 -1.88
N HIS A 108 14.43 18.72 -0.57
CA HIS A 108 14.12 19.83 0.32
C HIS A 108 15.00 19.73 1.58
N ASN A 109 15.82 20.76 1.87
CA ASN A 109 16.73 20.81 3.03
C ASN A 109 17.65 19.58 3.17
N GLY A 110 18.21 19.07 2.04
CA GLY A 110 19.13 17.94 2.05
C GLY A 110 18.46 16.56 2.13
N ALA A 111 17.14 16.50 2.10
CA ALA A 111 16.39 15.25 2.11
C ALA A 111 15.37 15.20 0.96
N VAL A 112 14.90 13.99 0.64
CA VAL A 112 13.78 13.73 -0.24
C VAL A 112 12.71 12.93 0.51
N SER A 113 11.46 13.00 0.06
CA SER A 113 10.39 12.14 0.56
C SER A 113 10.12 11.00 -0.42
N MET A 114 9.87 9.79 0.08
CA MET A 114 9.30 8.67 -0.71
C MET A 114 7.86 8.98 -1.15
N GLY A 115 7.35 10.15 -0.82
CA GLY A 115 6.04 10.67 -1.24
C GLY A 115 4.90 9.78 -0.81
N ILE A 116 4.15 9.28 -1.80
CA ILE A 116 2.88 8.59 -1.58
C ILE A 116 3.01 7.12 -1.15
N GLU A 117 4.21 6.55 -1.02
CA GLU A 117 4.35 5.13 -0.65
C GLU A 117 5.63 4.86 0.13
N VAL A 118 5.48 4.49 1.41
CA VAL A 118 6.57 4.18 2.34
C VAL A 118 6.67 2.68 2.60
N GLN A 119 5.64 2.07 3.10
CA GLN A 119 5.46 0.62 3.32
C GLN A 119 6.73 -0.13 3.80
N VAL A 120 7.33 -0.94 2.92
CA VAL A 120 8.51 -1.78 3.17
C VAL A 120 9.83 -1.10 2.80
N LEU A 121 9.77 0.06 2.15
CA LEU A 121 10.94 0.71 1.56
C LEU A 121 11.99 1.15 2.59
N PRO A 122 11.64 1.64 3.80
CA PRO A 122 12.66 1.95 4.80
C PRO A 122 13.49 0.72 5.20
N ALA A 123 12.87 -0.45 5.37
CA ALA A 123 13.61 -1.69 5.65
C ALA A 123 14.49 -2.13 4.46
N ALA A 124 14.00 -1.94 3.25
CA ALA A 124 14.77 -2.21 2.03
C ALA A 124 15.97 -1.26 1.91
N LEU A 125 15.82 0.03 2.22
CA LEU A 125 16.89 1.03 2.22
C LEU A 125 17.96 0.72 3.28
N GLU A 126 17.53 0.43 4.51
CA GLU A 126 18.45 0.02 5.58
C GLU A 126 19.24 -1.23 5.19
N SER A 127 18.59 -2.19 4.52
CA SER A 127 19.26 -3.40 4.01
C SER A 127 20.23 -3.08 2.89
N ALA A 128 19.84 -2.23 1.94
CA ALA A 128 20.68 -1.76 0.83
C ALA A 128 21.97 -1.12 1.35
N LYS A 129 21.84 -0.19 2.30
CA LYS A 129 22.98 0.50 2.93
C LYS A 129 23.94 -0.48 3.62
N ARG A 130 23.42 -1.41 4.44
CA ARG A 130 24.26 -2.42 5.12
C ARG A 130 25.03 -3.33 4.16
N ARG A 131 24.49 -3.59 2.97
CA ARG A 131 25.02 -4.53 1.98
C ARG A 131 25.84 -3.86 0.88
N GLY A 132 25.85 -2.53 0.82
CA GLY A 132 26.44 -1.77 -0.29
C GLY A 132 25.70 -2.00 -1.62
N ALA A 133 24.39 -2.19 -1.56
CA ALA A 133 23.54 -2.28 -2.75
C ALA A 133 23.36 -0.90 -3.38
N LEU A 134 23.14 -0.86 -4.68
CA LEU A 134 22.98 0.39 -5.43
C LEU A 134 21.61 1.01 -5.17
N VAL A 135 21.56 2.24 -4.66
CA VAL A 135 20.34 3.01 -4.41
C VAL A 135 20.14 4.05 -5.50
N ILE A 136 19.06 3.92 -6.27
CA ILE A 136 18.73 4.81 -7.39
C ILE A 136 17.40 5.48 -7.12
N ALA A 137 17.34 6.80 -7.16
CA ALA A 137 16.09 7.55 -7.02
C ALA A 137 15.60 8.13 -8.34
N GLN A 138 14.36 7.84 -8.69
CA GLN A 138 13.57 8.64 -9.61
C GLN A 138 13.10 9.88 -8.86
N VAL A 139 13.67 11.02 -9.13
CA VAL A 139 13.27 12.30 -8.55
C VAL A 139 12.20 12.91 -9.43
N ASN A 140 10.98 13.04 -8.91
CA ASN A 140 9.82 13.49 -9.67
C ASN A 140 9.25 14.78 -9.05
N PRO A 141 9.21 15.89 -9.79
CA PRO A 141 8.60 17.13 -9.31
C PRO A 141 7.11 17.02 -8.95
N SER A 142 6.41 16.04 -9.53
CA SER A 142 5.00 15.78 -9.24
C SER A 142 4.78 14.92 -7.97
N MET A 143 5.85 14.39 -7.34
CA MET A 143 5.75 13.61 -6.11
C MET A 143 5.65 14.54 -4.90
N PRO A 144 4.58 14.47 -4.07
CA PRO A 144 4.45 15.31 -2.89
C PRO A 144 5.54 15.01 -1.85
N TYR A 145 5.94 16.00 -1.09
CA TYR A 145 6.79 15.85 0.08
C TYR A 145 5.93 15.48 1.29
N VAL A 146 5.85 14.20 1.62
CA VAL A 146 5.03 13.69 2.74
C VAL A 146 5.93 13.35 3.92
N PHE A 147 5.55 13.80 5.11
CA PHE A 147 6.29 13.57 6.35
C PHE A 147 6.17 12.12 6.85
N GLY A 148 7.10 11.70 7.68
CA GLY A 148 7.12 10.39 8.33
C GLY A 148 8.39 9.58 8.08
N ASP A 149 8.26 8.25 8.05
CA ASP A 149 9.39 7.34 7.90
C ASP A 149 9.94 7.26 6.46
N GLY A 150 9.31 7.95 5.52
CA GLY A 150 9.73 8.01 4.10
C GLY A 150 10.70 9.15 3.78
N ILE A 151 11.17 9.91 4.78
CA ILE A 151 12.18 10.95 4.58
C ILE A 151 13.56 10.29 4.48
N VAL A 152 14.27 10.59 3.40
CA VAL A 152 15.57 9.99 3.05
C VAL A 152 16.58 11.10 2.83
N ASP A 153 17.76 10.99 3.47
CA ASP A 153 18.88 11.87 3.23
C ASP A 153 19.37 11.70 1.77
N VAL A 154 19.68 12.79 1.09
CA VAL A 154 20.18 12.73 -0.28
C VAL A 154 21.52 11.97 -0.37
N ASP A 155 22.29 11.93 0.72
CA ASP A 155 23.54 11.19 0.81
C ASP A 155 23.34 9.66 0.89
N ASP A 156 22.11 9.20 1.13
CA ASP A 156 21.74 7.78 1.09
C ASP A 156 21.39 7.29 -0.33
N ILE A 157 21.45 8.17 -1.34
CA ILE A 157 21.11 7.91 -2.73
C ILE A 157 22.37 7.99 -3.59
N ASP A 158 22.76 6.87 -4.19
CA ASP A 158 23.95 6.82 -5.06
C ASP A 158 23.71 7.54 -6.40
N ILE A 159 22.50 7.39 -6.96
CA ILE A 159 22.16 7.94 -8.27
C ILE A 159 20.74 8.56 -8.22
N GLY A 160 20.65 9.85 -8.55
CA GLY A 160 19.38 10.53 -8.78
C GLY A 160 19.13 10.74 -10.29
N VAL A 161 17.92 10.40 -10.76
CA VAL A 161 17.45 10.61 -12.13
C VAL A 161 16.18 11.47 -12.08
N ILE A 162 16.20 12.64 -12.71
CA ILE A 162 15.02 13.48 -12.79
C ILE A 162 14.09 12.92 -13.89
N VAL A 163 12.87 12.59 -13.49
CA VAL A 163 11.82 12.10 -14.39
C VAL A 163 10.52 12.78 -14.01
N ASP A 164 10.13 13.77 -14.80
CA ASP A 164 8.86 14.48 -14.62
C ASP A 164 7.73 13.68 -15.28
N THR A 165 6.97 12.98 -14.47
CA THR A 165 5.81 12.17 -14.91
C THR A 165 4.64 12.35 -13.94
N PRO A 166 3.40 12.43 -14.45
CA PRO A 166 2.24 12.48 -13.57
C PRO A 166 2.16 11.20 -12.72
N LEU A 167 1.74 11.36 -11.49
CA LEU A 167 1.45 10.22 -10.63
C LEU A 167 0.17 9.51 -11.09
N PRO A 168 0.10 8.17 -10.94
CA PRO A 168 -1.13 7.46 -11.25
C PRO A 168 -2.25 7.89 -10.31
N THR A 169 -3.44 8.07 -10.85
CA THR A 169 -4.63 8.48 -10.11
C THR A 169 -5.66 7.37 -10.06
N ALA A 170 -6.41 7.31 -8.97
CA ALA A 170 -7.56 6.45 -8.81
C ALA A 170 -8.80 7.32 -8.62
N ALA A 171 -9.81 7.12 -9.47
CA ALA A 171 -11.10 7.77 -9.27
C ALA A 171 -11.82 7.17 -8.06
N MET A 172 -12.51 8.00 -7.29
CA MET A 172 -13.42 7.51 -6.26
C MET A 172 -14.64 6.86 -6.94
N PRO A 173 -14.89 5.55 -6.74
CA PRO A 173 -16.08 4.94 -7.29
C PRO A 173 -17.31 5.48 -6.58
N SER A 174 -18.34 5.86 -7.34
CA SER A 174 -19.63 6.21 -6.73
C SER A 174 -20.29 4.95 -6.16
N PRO A 175 -20.58 4.91 -4.85
CA PRO A 175 -21.23 3.74 -4.25
C PRO A 175 -22.62 3.53 -4.81
N GLY A 176 -22.95 2.29 -5.22
CA GLY A 176 -24.30 1.92 -5.60
C GLY A 176 -25.23 1.75 -4.38
N PRO A 177 -26.55 1.58 -4.58
CA PRO A 177 -27.54 1.51 -3.48
C PRO A 177 -27.23 0.46 -2.41
N THR A 178 -26.70 -0.70 -2.82
CA THR A 178 -26.33 -1.77 -1.89
C THR A 178 -25.11 -1.39 -1.04
N ALA A 179 -24.11 -0.71 -1.63
CA ALA A 179 -22.93 -0.23 -0.90
C ALA A 179 -23.34 0.85 0.11
N TRP A 180 -24.25 1.76 -0.23
CA TRP A 180 -24.84 2.73 0.68
C TRP A 180 -25.52 2.06 1.89
N ARG A 181 -26.34 1.02 1.65
CA ARG A 181 -26.98 0.28 2.74
C ARG A 181 -25.98 -0.41 3.66
N ILE A 182 -24.92 -0.98 3.13
CA ILE A 182 -23.83 -1.54 3.94
C ILE A 182 -23.11 -0.43 4.71
N GLY A 183 -22.84 0.71 4.05
CA GLY A 183 -22.24 1.89 4.66
C GLY A 183 -22.98 2.35 5.90
N GLU A 184 -24.30 2.49 5.81
CA GLU A 184 -25.19 2.85 6.91
C GLU A 184 -25.10 1.86 8.09
N LEU A 185 -25.16 0.55 7.79
CA LEU A 185 -25.07 -0.50 8.80
C LEU A 185 -23.71 -0.54 9.52
N VAL A 186 -22.63 -0.27 8.81
CA VAL A 186 -21.26 -0.25 9.37
C VAL A 186 -21.03 1.05 10.14
N ALA A 187 -21.40 2.21 9.57
CA ALA A 187 -21.24 3.52 10.22
C ALA A 187 -21.95 3.58 11.57
N SER A 188 -23.15 2.96 11.69
CA SER A 188 -23.88 2.88 12.96
C SER A 188 -23.15 2.11 14.07
N ARG A 189 -22.10 1.34 13.72
CA ARG A 189 -21.24 0.58 14.66
C ARG A 189 -19.98 1.32 15.04
N VAL A 190 -19.63 2.37 14.34
CA VAL A 190 -18.42 3.17 14.62
C VAL A 190 -18.71 4.09 15.81
N PRO A 191 -18.02 3.94 16.95
CA PRO A 191 -18.25 4.78 18.11
C PRO A 191 -17.69 6.19 17.92
N ASP A 192 -18.23 7.14 18.63
CA ASP A 192 -17.70 8.49 18.69
C ASP A 192 -16.26 8.51 19.22
N GLY A 193 -15.38 9.34 18.64
CA GLY A 193 -13.96 9.39 18.95
C GLY A 193 -13.16 8.15 18.49
N ALA A 194 -13.72 7.32 17.63
CA ALA A 194 -13.02 6.17 17.08
C ALA A 194 -11.79 6.56 16.25
N THR A 195 -10.80 5.70 16.20
CA THR A 195 -9.73 5.75 15.20
C THR A 195 -10.11 4.87 14.03
N LEU A 196 -10.11 5.42 12.84
CA LEU A 196 -10.57 4.76 11.62
C LEU A 196 -9.41 4.06 10.89
N GLN A 197 -9.60 2.80 10.51
CA GLN A 197 -8.92 2.16 9.40
C GLN A 197 -9.97 1.80 8.36
N VAL A 198 -9.77 2.32 7.16
CA VAL A 198 -10.71 2.14 6.07
C VAL A 198 -9.99 1.50 4.89
N GLY A 199 -10.55 0.41 4.36
CA GLY A 199 -10.09 -0.21 3.11
C GLY A 199 -10.43 0.65 1.89
N ILE A 200 -10.23 0.11 0.71
CA ILE A 200 -10.58 0.75 -0.58
C ILE A 200 -11.85 0.14 -1.17
N GLY A 201 -12.57 0.94 -1.95
CA GLY A 201 -13.69 0.52 -2.76
C GLY A 201 -15.03 1.09 -2.31
N ALA A 202 -16.08 0.79 -3.07
CA ALA A 202 -17.39 1.42 -2.91
C ALA A 202 -18.02 1.23 -1.51
N VAL A 203 -17.76 0.11 -0.83
CA VAL A 203 -18.31 -0.12 0.52
C VAL A 203 -17.58 0.72 1.57
N PRO A 204 -16.23 0.70 1.67
CA PRO A 204 -15.50 1.60 2.55
C PRO A 204 -15.82 3.08 2.34
N ASP A 205 -15.88 3.53 1.08
CA ASP A 205 -16.23 4.93 0.76
C ASP A 205 -17.65 5.29 1.21
N ALA A 206 -18.60 4.37 1.04
CA ALA A 206 -19.97 4.55 1.54
C ALA A 206 -20.02 4.60 3.07
N VAL A 207 -19.18 3.82 3.78
CA VAL A 207 -19.10 3.89 5.24
C VAL A 207 -18.63 5.27 5.69
N VAL A 208 -17.55 5.78 5.11
CA VAL A 208 -17.00 7.11 5.45
C VAL A 208 -18.05 8.19 5.21
N ALA A 209 -18.73 8.16 4.07
CA ALA A 209 -19.77 9.13 3.74
C ALA A 209 -21.04 9.03 4.59
N MET A 210 -21.22 7.97 5.37
CA MET A 210 -22.33 7.76 6.30
C MET A 210 -21.95 8.01 7.77
N LEU A 211 -20.67 8.38 8.05
CA LEU A 211 -20.27 8.75 9.40
C LEU A 211 -21.01 10.03 9.83
N PRO A 212 -21.40 10.13 11.10
CA PRO A 212 -22.07 11.33 11.60
C PRO A 212 -21.16 12.57 11.56
N ASP A 213 -21.68 13.69 11.08
CA ASP A 213 -20.96 14.97 10.97
C ASP A 213 -20.69 15.65 12.33
N ASP A 214 -21.39 15.23 13.38
CA ASP A 214 -21.27 15.76 14.74
C ASP A 214 -20.21 15.04 15.60
N ARG A 215 -19.39 14.17 14.98
CA ARG A 215 -18.36 13.36 15.64
C ARG A 215 -17.00 13.65 15.07
N ALA A 216 -15.98 13.51 15.95
CA ALA A 216 -14.59 13.64 15.56
C ALA A 216 -13.87 12.28 15.58
N PHE A 217 -13.16 11.97 14.50
CA PHE A 217 -12.47 10.70 14.32
C PHE A 217 -10.96 10.89 14.19
N GLY A 218 -10.16 9.93 14.68
CA GLY A 218 -8.76 9.81 14.33
C GLY A 218 -8.59 8.90 13.11
N VAL A 219 -7.38 8.89 12.53
CA VAL A 219 -7.04 8.03 11.39
C VAL A 219 -5.73 7.29 11.65
N TRP A 220 -5.81 5.96 11.60
CA TRP A 220 -4.66 5.06 11.61
C TRP A 220 -4.97 3.94 10.61
N THR A 221 -4.46 4.05 9.40
CA THR A 221 -4.83 3.19 8.28
C THR A 221 -3.60 2.72 7.50
N GLU A 222 -3.76 1.70 6.67
CA GLU A 222 -2.75 1.32 5.69
C GLU A 222 -2.73 2.33 4.53
N LEU A 223 -3.89 2.60 3.96
CA LEU A 223 -4.05 3.48 2.81
C LEU A 223 -4.81 4.76 3.16
N LEU A 224 -4.23 5.91 2.80
CA LEU A 224 -4.92 7.21 2.78
C LEU A 224 -5.55 7.44 1.40
N THR A 225 -6.81 7.85 1.40
CA THR A 225 -7.60 8.13 0.19
C THR A 225 -8.28 9.49 0.27
N ASP A 226 -8.90 9.92 -0.82
CA ASP A 226 -9.71 11.14 -0.84
C ASP A 226 -10.82 11.15 0.22
N SER A 227 -11.33 10.00 0.65
CA SER A 227 -12.34 9.93 1.70
C SER A 227 -11.82 10.54 3.03
N ILE A 228 -10.52 10.36 3.34
CA ILE A 228 -9.91 10.97 4.55
C ILE A 228 -9.72 12.48 4.38
N ARG A 229 -9.27 12.91 3.20
CA ARG A 229 -9.17 14.35 2.86
C ARG A 229 -10.53 15.03 3.00
N LEU A 230 -11.60 14.42 2.50
CA LEU A 230 -12.96 14.96 2.60
C LEU A 230 -13.47 15.03 4.05
N LEU A 231 -13.13 14.05 4.91
CA LEU A 231 -13.43 14.13 6.35
C LEU A 231 -12.68 15.30 7.03
N GLU A 232 -11.44 15.56 6.64
CA GLU A 232 -10.69 16.72 7.16
C GLU A 232 -11.33 18.05 6.73
N GLU A 233 -11.72 18.17 5.45
CA GLU A 233 -12.43 19.34 4.93
C GLU A 233 -13.80 19.57 5.59
N ALA A 234 -14.47 18.48 5.97
CA ALA A 234 -15.74 18.51 6.69
C ALA A 234 -15.58 18.75 8.22
N HIS A 235 -14.34 18.94 8.71
CA HIS A 235 -14.02 19.08 10.14
C HIS A 235 -14.51 17.91 11.00
N SER A 236 -14.56 16.69 10.42
CA SER A 236 -14.97 15.46 11.10
C SER A 236 -13.78 14.66 11.65
N LEU A 237 -12.56 15.22 11.59
CA LEU A 237 -11.35 14.60 12.16
C LEU A 237 -10.88 15.37 13.39
N ASP A 238 -10.33 14.64 14.36
CA ASP A 238 -9.73 15.23 15.56
C ASP A 238 -8.30 15.75 15.30
N ASP A 239 -7.64 16.29 16.33
CA ASP A 239 -6.31 16.93 16.21
C ASP A 239 -5.14 15.93 16.12
N ARG A 240 -5.38 14.62 16.18
CA ARG A 240 -4.33 13.61 16.05
C ARG A 240 -3.76 13.60 14.63
N LEU A 241 -2.51 13.16 14.48
CA LEU A 241 -1.91 12.96 13.15
C LEU A 241 -2.67 11.90 12.36
N LEU A 242 -2.89 12.19 11.09
CA LEU A 242 -3.50 11.29 10.14
C LEU A 242 -2.41 10.33 9.63
N THR A 243 -2.48 9.09 10.07
CA THR A 243 -1.40 8.12 9.86
C THR A 243 -1.78 7.09 8.80
N GLY A 244 -0.91 6.95 7.79
CA GLY A 244 -0.98 5.91 6.78
C GLY A 244 0.39 5.25 6.54
N THR A 245 0.46 4.33 5.55
CA THR A 245 1.72 3.81 5.04
C THR A 245 1.88 4.04 3.55
N PHE A 246 0.79 4.28 2.84
CA PHE A 246 0.77 4.77 1.46
C PHE A 246 -0.54 5.53 1.17
N ALA A 247 -0.56 6.24 0.06
CA ALA A 247 -1.72 7.02 -0.41
C ALA A 247 -2.03 6.73 -1.88
N MET A 248 -3.31 6.75 -2.23
CA MET A 248 -3.76 6.64 -3.61
C MET A 248 -5.12 7.34 -3.77
N GLY A 249 -5.24 8.21 -4.75
CA GLY A 249 -6.48 8.93 -5.02
C GLY A 249 -6.39 9.86 -6.22
N THR A 250 -7.10 10.97 -6.12
CA THR A 250 -7.13 12.03 -7.14
C THR A 250 -5.91 12.96 -7.04
N PRO A 251 -5.66 13.81 -8.04
CA PRO A 251 -4.65 14.87 -7.92
C PRO A 251 -4.86 15.77 -6.69
N ALA A 252 -6.10 16.05 -6.32
CA ALA A 252 -6.42 16.85 -5.13
C ALA A 252 -5.95 16.18 -3.82
N LEU A 253 -5.94 14.85 -3.74
CA LEU A 253 -5.35 14.15 -2.62
C LEU A 253 -3.83 14.41 -2.56
N TYR A 254 -3.14 14.34 -3.69
CA TYR A 254 -1.68 14.52 -3.72
C TYR A 254 -1.26 15.95 -3.41
N GLU A 255 -2.02 16.95 -3.89
CA GLU A 255 -1.86 18.35 -3.51
C GLU A 255 -2.09 18.58 -2.01
N TRP A 256 -3.11 17.93 -1.42
CA TRP A 256 -3.40 18.02 0.00
C TRP A 256 -2.33 17.34 0.87
N LEU A 257 -1.67 16.30 0.36
CA LEU A 257 -0.59 15.58 1.09
C LEU A 257 0.71 16.37 1.12
N ASP A 258 0.97 17.25 0.12
CA ASP A 258 2.24 17.95 -0.04
C ASP A 258 2.50 18.89 1.13
N GLU A 259 3.61 18.66 1.83
CA GLU A 259 4.03 19.40 3.03
C GLU A 259 2.94 19.55 4.12
N ASN A 260 1.95 18.65 4.14
CA ASN A 260 0.86 18.69 5.11
C ASN A 260 1.34 18.20 6.50
N PRO A 261 1.44 19.10 7.53
CA PRO A 261 1.94 18.71 8.85
C PRO A 261 0.96 17.81 9.63
N ARG A 262 -0.27 17.70 9.18
CA ARG A 262 -1.30 16.82 9.77
C ARG A 262 -1.12 15.38 9.36
N VAL A 263 -0.37 15.09 8.27
CA VAL A 263 -0.26 13.77 7.66
C VAL A 263 1.13 13.20 7.88
N GLN A 264 1.19 11.91 8.21
CA GLN A 264 2.43 11.14 8.20
C GLN A 264 2.24 9.80 7.53
N LEU A 265 3.23 9.39 6.72
CA LEU A 265 3.33 8.03 6.20
C LEU A 265 4.44 7.28 6.93
N LEU A 266 4.06 6.22 7.61
CA LEU A 266 4.98 5.41 8.40
C LEU A 266 5.25 4.07 7.72
N ARG A 267 6.36 3.46 8.08
CA ARG A 267 6.73 2.09 7.67
C ARG A 267 5.72 1.07 8.20
N CYS A 268 5.47 0.01 7.44
CA CYS A 268 4.41 -0.94 7.79
C CYS A 268 4.68 -1.76 9.07
N GLU A 269 5.91 -1.82 9.56
CA GLU A 269 6.24 -2.36 10.89
C GLU A 269 5.62 -1.54 12.04
N LYS A 270 5.21 -0.31 11.76
CA LYS A 270 4.49 0.55 12.70
C LYS A 270 2.99 0.55 12.41
N THR A 271 2.60 0.94 11.19
CA THR A 271 1.18 1.09 10.83
C THR A 271 0.40 -0.22 10.91
N ASN A 272 1.01 -1.31 10.49
CA ASN A 272 0.40 -2.64 10.47
C ASN A 272 0.72 -3.50 11.69
N ASN A 273 1.46 -2.98 12.68
CA ASN A 273 1.76 -3.73 13.89
C ASN A 273 0.52 -3.81 14.79
N PRO A 274 -0.01 -5.01 15.08
CA PRO A 274 -1.19 -5.16 15.93
C PRO A 274 -1.06 -4.51 17.30
N SER A 275 0.17 -4.45 17.88
CA SER A 275 0.39 -3.80 19.16
C SER A 275 0.25 -2.28 19.08
N PHE A 276 0.72 -1.63 18.01
CA PHE A 276 0.51 -0.20 17.78
C PHE A 276 -0.94 0.11 17.45
N ILE A 277 -1.59 -0.73 16.64
CA ILE A 277 -3.00 -0.61 16.31
C ILE A 277 -3.87 -0.70 17.59
N ALA A 278 -3.55 -1.62 18.48
CA ALA A 278 -4.26 -1.81 19.75
C ALA A 278 -4.17 -0.60 20.70
N THR A 279 -3.16 0.24 20.56
CA THR A 279 -3.04 1.48 21.36
C THR A 279 -3.92 2.62 20.85
N GLN A 280 -4.47 2.50 19.63
CA GLN A 280 -5.34 3.52 19.07
C GLN A 280 -6.71 3.49 19.75
N PRO A 281 -7.26 4.63 20.22
CA PRO A 281 -8.53 4.65 20.91
C PRO A 281 -9.68 4.15 20.03
N LYS A 282 -10.49 3.22 20.55
CA LYS A 282 -11.69 2.70 19.90
C LYS A 282 -11.46 2.35 18.43
N MET A 283 -10.36 1.65 18.14
CA MET A 283 -9.94 1.33 16.77
C MET A 283 -11.05 0.62 15.99
N ALA A 284 -11.58 1.27 14.98
CA ALA A 284 -12.58 0.73 14.07
C ALA A 284 -11.93 0.33 12.75
N SER A 285 -11.65 -0.96 12.57
CA SER A 285 -11.10 -1.48 11.33
C SER A 285 -12.23 -1.97 10.41
N ILE A 286 -12.30 -1.41 9.20
CA ILE A 286 -13.35 -1.67 8.22
C ILE A 286 -12.71 -2.28 6.98
N ASN A 287 -12.88 -3.59 6.83
CA ASN A 287 -12.27 -4.37 5.77
C ASN A 287 -13.33 -5.08 4.91
N ALA A 288 -12.96 -5.42 3.68
CA ALA A 288 -13.82 -6.17 2.77
C ALA A 288 -13.33 -7.61 2.62
N ALA A 289 -14.23 -8.49 2.16
CA ALA A 289 -13.93 -9.87 1.86
C ALA A 289 -14.59 -10.32 0.55
N LEU A 290 -14.10 -11.43 0.00
CA LEU A 290 -14.65 -12.06 -1.18
C LEU A 290 -15.79 -13.03 -0.83
N GLN A 291 -15.60 -13.77 0.27
CA GLN A 291 -16.52 -14.84 0.69
C GLN A 291 -16.40 -15.09 2.20
N VAL A 292 -17.46 -15.60 2.79
CA VAL A 292 -17.51 -16.12 4.17
C VAL A 292 -18.21 -17.46 4.20
N ASP A 293 -17.73 -18.41 5.02
CA ASP A 293 -18.40 -19.71 5.21
C ASP A 293 -19.28 -19.73 6.48
N LEU A 294 -19.98 -20.86 6.72
CA LEU A 294 -20.86 -21.06 7.87
C LEU A 294 -20.10 -21.08 9.21
N PHE A 295 -18.79 -21.27 9.20
CA PHE A 295 -17.94 -21.27 10.40
C PHE A 295 -17.28 -19.91 10.66
N GLY A 296 -17.64 -18.88 9.87
CA GLY A 296 -17.06 -17.54 9.98
C GLY A 296 -15.64 -17.42 9.39
N GLN A 297 -15.18 -18.39 8.60
CA GLN A 297 -13.90 -18.28 7.90
C GLN A 297 -14.05 -17.34 6.71
N VAL A 298 -13.17 -16.34 6.65
CA VAL A 298 -13.21 -15.28 5.64
C VAL A 298 -12.15 -15.51 4.57
N ASN A 299 -12.55 -15.46 3.31
CA ASN A 299 -11.66 -15.49 2.17
C ASN A 299 -11.55 -14.08 1.56
N ALA A 300 -10.37 -13.49 1.62
CA ALA A 300 -10.03 -12.22 0.97
C ALA A 300 -8.89 -12.35 -0.05
N THR A 301 -8.33 -13.56 -0.26
CA THR A 301 -7.07 -13.74 -0.98
C THR A 301 -7.16 -14.60 -2.22
N ARG A 302 -8.15 -15.49 -2.33
CA ARG A 302 -8.22 -16.48 -3.41
C ARG A 302 -9.51 -16.41 -4.20
N LEU A 303 -9.38 -16.58 -5.51
CA LEU A 303 -10.49 -16.77 -6.42
C LEU A 303 -10.33 -18.13 -7.15
N ARG A 304 -11.34 -18.99 -7.08
CA ARG A 304 -11.35 -20.32 -7.74
C ARG A 304 -10.07 -21.12 -7.43
N GLY A 305 -9.65 -21.12 -6.17
CA GLY A 305 -8.46 -21.85 -5.71
C GLY A 305 -7.10 -21.20 -6.01
N LYS A 306 -7.05 -20.16 -6.85
CA LYS A 306 -5.81 -19.43 -7.18
C LYS A 306 -5.64 -18.22 -6.27
N ILE A 307 -4.41 -17.91 -5.89
CA ILE A 307 -4.08 -16.66 -5.19
C ILE A 307 -4.39 -15.50 -6.14
N HIS A 308 -5.21 -14.55 -5.69
CA HIS A 308 -5.59 -13.36 -6.45
C HIS A 308 -4.83 -12.11 -5.98
N SER A 309 -4.57 -12.03 -4.68
CA SER A 309 -3.88 -10.92 -4.04
C SER A 309 -2.84 -11.41 -3.02
N GLY A 310 -3.11 -11.38 -1.77
CA GLY A 310 -2.25 -11.80 -0.67
C GLY A 310 -2.95 -11.61 0.66
N ILE A 311 -2.24 -11.88 1.76
CA ILE A 311 -2.78 -11.67 3.11
C ILE A 311 -2.98 -10.17 3.37
N GLY A 312 -2.02 -9.33 2.93
CA GLY A 312 -2.06 -7.88 3.16
C GLY A 312 -2.01 -7.50 4.63
N GLY A 313 -2.56 -6.33 4.94
CA GLY A 313 -2.63 -5.78 6.29
C GLY A 313 -3.94 -6.01 7.03
N SER A 314 -5.00 -6.50 6.36
CA SER A 314 -6.32 -6.62 6.99
C SER A 314 -6.32 -7.47 8.26
N THR A 315 -5.57 -8.58 8.28
CA THR A 315 -5.43 -9.43 9.48
C THR A 315 -4.76 -8.69 10.63
N ASP A 316 -3.76 -7.86 10.34
CA ASP A 316 -3.07 -7.05 11.34
C ASP A 316 -4.03 -6.06 12.02
N PHE A 317 -4.83 -5.37 11.20
CA PHE A 317 -5.84 -4.41 11.70
C PHE A 317 -6.98 -5.09 12.45
N LEU A 318 -7.49 -6.23 11.98
CA LEU A 318 -8.52 -6.99 12.70
C LEU A 318 -8.03 -7.40 14.07
N VAL A 319 -6.82 -7.98 14.17
CA VAL A 319 -6.22 -8.38 15.45
C VAL A 319 -6.00 -7.16 16.36
N GLY A 320 -5.40 -6.10 15.84
CA GLY A 320 -5.15 -4.88 16.62
C GLY A 320 -6.44 -4.25 17.15
N SER A 321 -7.48 -4.16 16.31
CA SER A 321 -8.79 -3.60 16.70
C SER A 321 -9.48 -4.42 17.80
N MET A 322 -9.36 -5.73 17.76
CA MET A 322 -9.93 -6.61 18.81
C MET A 322 -9.26 -6.40 20.16
N HIS A 323 -8.01 -5.93 20.18
CA HIS A 323 -7.28 -5.62 21.42
C HIS A 323 -7.34 -4.14 21.83
N SER A 324 -7.86 -3.27 20.96
CA SER A 324 -8.08 -1.87 21.29
C SER A 324 -9.27 -1.71 22.23
N PRO A 325 -9.16 -0.97 23.37
CA PRO A 325 -10.28 -0.71 24.24
C PRO A 325 -11.43 0.00 23.51
N GLY A 326 -12.61 -0.67 23.44
CA GLY A 326 -13.77 -0.19 22.68
C GLY A 326 -13.64 -0.33 21.17
N GLY A 327 -12.63 -1.04 20.67
CA GLY A 327 -12.39 -1.25 19.26
C GLY A 327 -13.41 -2.16 18.58
N GLN A 328 -13.52 -2.05 17.26
CA GLN A 328 -14.44 -2.79 16.40
C GLN A 328 -13.69 -3.36 15.19
N ALA A 329 -13.67 -4.69 15.07
CA ALA A 329 -13.13 -5.39 13.91
C ALA A 329 -14.29 -5.75 12.96
N LEU A 330 -14.43 -5.01 11.86
CA LEU A 330 -15.57 -5.10 10.95
C LEU A 330 -15.14 -5.65 9.59
N ILE A 331 -15.86 -6.65 9.10
CA ILE A 331 -15.75 -7.15 7.73
C ILE A 331 -17.09 -6.94 7.05
N ALA A 332 -17.07 -6.13 6.00
CA ALA A 332 -18.25 -5.76 5.25
C ALA A 332 -18.16 -6.25 3.80
N MET A 333 -19.22 -6.90 3.32
CA MET A 333 -19.25 -7.45 1.97
C MET A 333 -20.65 -7.54 1.43
N LEU A 334 -20.80 -7.52 0.12
CA LEU A 334 -22.07 -7.85 -0.55
C LEU A 334 -22.42 -9.32 -0.29
N SER A 335 -23.67 -9.63 0.00
CA SER A 335 -24.12 -11.03 0.15
C SER A 335 -24.31 -11.76 -1.19
N TRP A 336 -24.28 -11.03 -2.30
CA TRP A 336 -24.43 -11.53 -3.66
C TRP A 336 -23.40 -10.91 -4.59
N HIS A 337 -22.73 -11.72 -5.39
CA HIS A 337 -21.76 -11.25 -6.38
C HIS A 337 -22.47 -11.08 -7.75
N PRO A 338 -22.74 -9.85 -8.19
CA PRO A 338 -23.63 -9.61 -9.34
C PRO A 338 -23.06 -10.15 -10.68
N LYS A 339 -21.74 -10.12 -10.87
CA LYS A 339 -21.10 -10.63 -12.10
C LYS A 339 -20.97 -12.17 -12.14
N ALA A 340 -20.83 -12.79 -10.99
CA ALA A 340 -20.73 -14.25 -10.89
C ALA A 340 -22.08 -14.92 -10.64
N ASP A 341 -23.11 -14.11 -10.42
CA ASP A 341 -24.49 -14.51 -10.13
C ASP A 341 -24.56 -15.60 -9.04
N CYS A 342 -23.87 -15.38 -7.94
CA CYS A 342 -23.82 -16.34 -6.84
C CYS A 342 -23.71 -15.67 -5.47
N SER A 343 -24.09 -16.40 -4.43
CA SER A 343 -23.90 -15.96 -3.04
C SER A 343 -22.41 -15.87 -2.70
N THR A 344 -22.05 -14.84 -1.96
CA THR A 344 -20.71 -14.69 -1.35
C THR A 344 -20.62 -15.44 -0.01
N ARG A 345 -21.75 -15.93 0.50
CA ARG A 345 -21.81 -16.86 1.62
C ARG A 345 -21.71 -18.29 1.09
N SER A 346 -20.89 -19.11 1.70
CA SER A 346 -20.69 -20.51 1.32
C SER A 346 -21.30 -21.43 2.35
N GLU A 347 -22.01 -22.43 1.92
CA GLU A 347 -22.52 -23.52 2.78
C GLU A 347 -21.43 -24.56 3.05
N GLU A 348 -20.37 -24.60 2.27
CA GLU A 348 -19.24 -25.49 2.44
C GLU A 348 -18.19 -24.89 3.40
N ARG A 349 -17.61 -25.73 4.26
CA ARG A 349 -16.44 -25.37 5.03
C ARG A 349 -15.29 -25.09 4.08
N ARG A 350 -14.85 -23.85 4.01
CA ARG A 350 -13.63 -23.50 3.31
C ARG A 350 -12.46 -23.78 4.23
N VAL A 351 -11.62 -24.74 3.84
CA VAL A 351 -10.41 -25.03 4.61
C VAL A 351 -9.61 -23.73 4.73
N GLY A 352 -9.40 -23.32 5.98
CA GLY A 352 -8.80 -22.04 6.34
C GLY A 352 -7.43 -21.84 5.70
N LYS A 353 -7.06 -20.64 5.66
CA LYS A 353 -5.77 -20.21 5.12
C LYS A 353 -5.09 -19.29 6.07
#